data_8f124c2764b641fe283f49b1ed418f84
#
_entry.id   8f124c2764b641fe283f49b1ed418f84
#
_cell.length_a   1.000
_cell.length_b   1.000
_cell.length_c   1.000
_cell.angle_alpha   90.00
_cell.angle_beta   90.00
_cell.angle_gamma   90.00
#
_symmetry.space_group_name_H-M   'P 1'
#
loop_
_entity.id
_entity.type
_entity.pdbx_description
1 polymer ?
#
loop_
_entity_poly.entity_id
_entity_poly.type
_entity_poly.pdbx_seq_one_letter_code
_entity_poly.pdbx_strand_id
1 'polypeptide(L)'
;DMIKPINLSSKNTGKGKAIKTLNNFGIDLHEGQTVSSLPYGVRKKIEVVRALMANPRLLLLDEPAAGLNATETASLQEFLLELSSKGITLLLVDHDMPFINSICQEVSVMNFGQLIYDGSISGLRQDKKVLEAYLGVDEEQTGDTNA
;
A
#
# COMPACT_ATOMS: atom_id res chain seq x y z
N ASP A 1 -15.60 -12.23 19.97
CA ASP A 1 -15.11 -13.32 19.10
C ASP A 1 -13.68 -13.63 19.49
N MET A 2 -13.50 -14.83 20.10
CA MET A 2 -12.17 -15.31 20.48
C MET A 2 -11.40 -15.71 19.22
N ILE A 3 -10.37 -14.92 18.86
CA ILE A 3 -9.45 -15.23 17.77
C ILE A 3 -8.63 -16.45 18.23
N LYS A 4 -8.86 -17.60 17.60
CA LYS A 4 -8.15 -18.84 17.92
C LYS A 4 -6.65 -18.69 17.61
N PRO A 5 -5.76 -19.21 18.48
CA PRO A 5 -4.32 -19.19 18.23
C PRO A 5 -3.96 -19.97 16.95
N ILE A 6 -2.90 -19.52 16.26
CA ILE A 6 -2.43 -20.14 15.02
C ILE A 6 -1.73 -21.47 15.41
N ASN A 7 -2.27 -22.58 14.90
CA ASN A 7 -1.67 -23.90 15.06
C ASN A 7 -0.79 -24.21 13.84
N LEU A 8 0.53 -24.29 14.02
CA LEU A 8 1.54 -24.42 12.97
C LEU A 8 1.74 -25.87 12.45
N SER A 9 1.06 -26.86 13.02
CA SER A 9 1.38 -28.28 12.79
C SER A 9 0.86 -28.92 11.49
N SER A 10 0.25 -28.17 10.57
CA SER A 10 -0.40 -28.72 9.36
C SER A 10 0.32 -28.31 8.07
N LYS A 11 1.19 -29.16 7.56
CA LYS A 11 1.98 -28.93 6.33
C LYS A 11 1.19 -28.93 5.02
N ASN A 12 -0.08 -29.36 4.97
CA ASN A 12 -0.85 -29.56 3.72
C ASN A 12 -2.24 -28.89 3.71
N THR A 13 -2.53 -28.01 4.64
CA THR A 13 -3.77 -27.22 4.68
C THR A 13 -3.51 -25.79 4.24
N GLY A 14 -4.57 -25.00 3.96
CA GLY A 14 -4.47 -23.57 3.68
C GLY A 14 -3.62 -22.79 4.70
N LYS A 15 -3.59 -23.25 5.97
CA LYS A 15 -2.68 -22.77 7.02
C LYS A 15 -1.20 -22.92 6.67
N GLY A 16 -0.78 -24.12 6.24
CA GLY A 16 0.63 -24.39 5.90
C GLY A 16 1.10 -23.52 4.74
N LYS A 17 0.23 -23.28 3.74
CA LYS A 17 0.51 -22.35 2.64
C LYS A 17 0.65 -20.92 3.13
N ALA A 18 -0.25 -20.46 4.02
CA ALA A 18 -0.22 -19.11 4.58
C ALA A 18 1.08 -18.87 5.37
N ILE A 19 1.46 -19.80 6.25
CA ILE A 19 2.68 -19.72 7.05
C ILE A 19 3.91 -19.70 6.15
N LYS A 20 3.97 -20.59 5.15
CA LYS A 20 5.07 -20.59 4.17
C LYS A 20 5.16 -19.26 3.43
N THR A 21 4.03 -18.69 3.05
CA THR A 21 4.00 -17.39 2.38
C THR A 21 4.49 -16.28 3.32
N LEU A 22 4.06 -16.26 4.59
CA LEU A 22 4.53 -15.32 5.60
C LEU A 22 6.04 -15.41 5.81
N ASN A 23 6.57 -16.63 5.97
CA ASN A 23 8.00 -16.85 6.15
C ASN A 23 8.82 -16.40 4.93
N ASN A 24 8.30 -16.57 3.70
CA ASN A 24 8.96 -16.09 2.48
C ASN A 24 9.09 -14.56 2.43
N PHE A 25 8.28 -13.85 3.21
CA PHE A 25 8.31 -12.40 3.37
C PHE A 25 8.89 -11.96 4.73
N GLY A 26 9.65 -12.84 5.39
CA GLY A 26 10.33 -12.54 6.67
C GLY A 26 9.39 -12.31 7.84
N ILE A 27 8.15 -12.82 7.77
CA ILE A 27 7.19 -12.76 8.87
C ILE A 27 7.15 -14.11 9.56
N ASP A 28 7.90 -14.24 10.65
CA ASP A 28 7.91 -15.44 11.48
C ASP A 28 6.83 -15.35 12.55
N LEU A 29 5.93 -16.32 12.54
CA LEU A 29 4.90 -16.48 13.57
C LEU A 29 5.28 -17.63 14.49
N HIS A 30 5.23 -17.36 15.79
CA HIS A 30 5.47 -18.40 16.82
C HIS A 30 4.17 -19.10 17.20
N GLU A 31 4.29 -20.37 17.62
CA GLU A 31 3.14 -21.16 18.06
C GLU A 31 2.46 -20.50 19.27
N GLY A 32 1.14 -20.39 19.23
CA GLY A 32 0.36 -19.74 20.29
C GLY A 32 0.24 -18.22 20.16
N GLN A 33 0.95 -17.57 19.21
CA GLN A 33 0.85 -16.15 18.96
C GLN A 33 -0.48 -15.80 18.30
N THR A 34 -1.12 -14.72 18.73
CA THR A 34 -2.33 -14.19 18.08
C THR A 34 -1.96 -13.06 17.16
N VAL A 35 -2.68 -12.87 16.04
CA VAL A 35 -2.44 -11.76 15.11
C VAL A 35 -2.57 -10.41 15.82
N SER A 36 -3.48 -10.30 16.79
CA SER A 36 -3.71 -9.07 17.56
C SER A 36 -2.52 -8.66 18.46
N SER A 37 -1.65 -9.60 18.84
CA SER A 37 -0.45 -9.30 19.64
C SER A 37 0.75 -8.84 18.82
N LEU A 38 0.63 -8.84 17.48
CA LEU A 38 1.70 -8.43 16.58
C LEU A 38 1.76 -6.91 16.40
N PRO A 39 2.95 -6.34 16.09
CA PRO A 39 3.08 -4.96 15.68
C PRO A 39 2.13 -4.61 14.53
N TYR A 40 1.65 -3.38 14.48
CA TYR A 40 0.62 -2.96 13.53
C TYR A 40 1.07 -3.15 12.07
N GLY A 41 2.30 -2.79 11.73
CA GLY A 41 2.85 -3.00 10.39
C GLY A 41 2.91 -4.47 9.96
N VAL A 42 3.19 -5.38 10.92
CA VAL A 42 3.15 -6.83 10.64
C VAL A 42 1.73 -7.29 10.37
N ARG A 43 0.75 -6.79 11.12
CA ARG A 43 -0.68 -7.12 10.90
C ARG A 43 -1.14 -6.68 9.51
N LYS A 44 -0.73 -5.49 9.04
CA LYS A 44 -1.00 -5.00 7.68
C LYS A 44 -0.44 -5.95 6.61
N LYS A 45 0.80 -6.42 6.76
CA LYS A 45 1.39 -7.40 5.84
C LYS A 45 0.64 -8.74 5.87
N ILE A 46 0.17 -9.19 7.03
CA ILE A 46 -0.64 -10.41 7.14
C ILE A 46 -1.97 -10.28 6.37
N GLU A 47 -2.61 -9.11 6.39
CA GLU A 47 -3.81 -8.84 5.59
C GLU A 47 -3.54 -9.01 4.09
N VAL A 48 -2.42 -8.47 3.61
CA VAL A 48 -1.99 -8.65 2.22
C VAL A 48 -1.71 -10.13 1.91
N VAL A 49 -0.97 -10.84 2.78
CA VAL A 49 -0.70 -12.29 2.62
C VAL A 49 -2.00 -13.09 2.57
N ARG A 50 -3.00 -12.72 3.37
CA ARG A 50 -4.31 -13.37 3.34
C ARG A 50 -4.96 -13.24 1.95
N ALA A 51 -4.89 -12.06 1.31
CA ALA A 51 -5.39 -11.86 -0.04
C ALA A 51 -4.58 -12.68 -1.08
N LEU A 52 -3.27 -12.82 -0.89
CA LEU A 52 -2.39 -13.63 -1.75
C LEU A 52 -2.72 -15.14 -1.73
N MET A 53 -3.43 -15.62 -0.70
CA MET A 53 -3.84 -17.03 -0.63
C MET A 53 -4.78 -17.44 -1.77
N ALA A 54 -5.50 -16.48 -2.38
CA ALA A 54 -6.34 -16.70 -3.54
C ALA A 54 -5.55 -16.79 -4.87
N ASN A 55 -4.21 -16.66 -4.84
CA ASN A 55 -3.33 -16.57 -6.01
C ASN A 55 -3.80 -15.46 -7.01
N PRO A 56 -3.99 -14.23 -6.57
CA PRO A 56 -4.48 -13.17 -7.42
C PRO A 56 -3.43 -12.77 -8.44
N ARG A 57 -3.88 -12.31 -9.62
CA ARG A 57 -3.05 -11.58 -10.60
C ARG A 57 -3.07 -10.08 -10.36
N LEU A 58 -4.13 -9.59 -9.72
CA LEU A 58 -4.34 -8.19 -9.34
C LEU A 58 -4.69 -8.12 -7.86
N LEU A 59 -4.03 -7.25 -7.12
CA LEU A 59 -4.28 -6.97 -5.73
C LEU A 59 -4.72 -5.51 -5.58
N LEU A 60 -5.89 -5.32 -4.98
CA LEU A 60 -6.45 -4.00 -4.69
C LEU A 60 -6.16 -3.66 -3.23
N LEU A 61 -5.54 -2.53 -2.98
CA LEU A 61 -5.15 -2.05 -1.66
C LEU A 61 -5.68 -0.63 -1.44
N ASP A 62 -6.50 -0.49 -0.42
CA ASP A 62 -7.08 0.79 -0.01
C ASP A 62 -6.41 1.26 1.29
N GLU A 63 -5.75 2.43 1.21
CA GLU A 63 -4.97 3.05 2.29
C GLU A 63 -4.07 2.05 3.06
N PRO A 64 -3.22 1.28 2.36
CA PRO A 64 -2.45 0.22 3.02
C PRO A 64 -1.43 0.75 4.03
N ALA A 65 -0.95 1.98 3.85
CA ALA A 65 0.02 2.62 4.75
C ALA A 65 -0.64 3.42 5.90
N ALA A 66 -1.97 3.52 5.95
CA ALA A 66 -2.66 4.29 6.97
C ALA A 66 -2.32 3.81 8.39
N GLY A 67 -1.90 4.75 9.25
CA GLY A 67 -1.54 4.48 10.66
C GLY A 67 -0.19 3.82 10.90
N LEU A 68 0.64 3.63 9.86
CA LEU A 68 2.00 3.15 9.96
C LEU A 68 2.97 4.31 10.30
N ASN A 69 4.01 4.01 11.08
CA ASN A 69 5.16 4.91 11.21
C ASN A 69 6.10 4.77 10.00
N ALA A 70 7.09 5.68 9.89
CA ALA A 70 7.99 5.73 8.74
C ALA A 70 8.74 4.39 8.46
N THR A 71 9.18 3.70 9.52
CA THR A 71 9.87 2.41 9.39
C THR A 71 8.92 1.31 8.91
N GLU A 72 7.70 1.27 9.44
CA GLU A 72 6.68 0.31 9.03
C GLU A 72 6.22 0.56 7.59
N THR A 73 6.07 1.84 7.19
CA THR A 73 5.75 2.24 5.81
C THR A 73 6.83 1.78 4.84
N ALA A 74 8.11 2.05 5.14
CA ALA A 74 9.23 1.58 4.32
C ALA A 74 9.24 0.04 4.18
N SER A 75 8.99 -0.67 5.27
CA SER A 75 8.92 -2.13 5.28
C SER A 75 7.71 -2.69 4.50
N LEU A 76 6.57 -1.98 4.50
CA LEU A 76 5.42 -2.32 3.66
C LEU A 76 5.72 -2.05 2.18
N GLN A 77 6.37 -0.93 1.87
CA GLN A 77 6.79 -0.56 0.52
C GLN A 77 7.67 -1.65 -0.10
N GLU A 78 8.74 -2.07 0.59
CA GLU A 78 9.62 -3.16 0.13
C GLU A 78 8.85 -4.44 -0.14
N PHE A 79 7.93 -4.79 0.76
CA PHE A 79 7.07 -5.96 0.61
C PHE A 79 6.17 -5.88 -0.63
N LEU A 80 5.55 -4.72 -0.91
CA LEU A 80 4.70 -4.53 -2.10
C LEU A 80 5.51 -4.54 -3.39
N LEU A 81 6.71 -3.93 -3.41
CA LEU A 81 7.62 -3.97 -4.55
C LEU A 81 8.07 -5.40 -4.85
N GLU A 82 8.33 -6.21 -3.82
CA GLU A 82 8.65 -7.63 -4.00
C GLU A 82 7.47 -8.40 -4.63
N LEU A 83 6.23 -8.13 -4.22
CA LEU A 83 5.05 -8.73 -4.84
C LEU A 83 4.91 -8.35 -6.31
N SER A 84 5.11 -7.08 -6.64
CA SER A 84 5.09 -6.58 -8.01
C SER A 84 6.16 -7.26 -8.86
N SER A 85 7.39 -7.41 -8.35
CA SER A 85 8.49 -8.10 -9.05
C SER A 85 8.20 -9.58 -9.33
N LYS A 86 7.32 -10.20 -8.54
CA LYS A 86 6.83 -11.58 -8.73
C LYS A 86 5.65 -11.67 -9.70
N GLY A 87 5.28 -10.58 -10.37
CA GLY A 87 4.26 -10.53 -11.42
C GLY A 87 2.84 -10.30 -10.91
N ILE A 88 2.66 -9.83 -9.67
CA ILE A 88 1.36 -9.41 -9.14
C ILE A 88 1.14 -7.94 -9.50
N THR A 89 0.08 -7.63 -10.21
CA THR A 89 -0.33 -6.26 -10.47
C THR A 89 -0.91 -5.66 -9.19
N LEU A 90 -0.47 -4.45 -8.83
CA LEU A 90 -0.97 -3.73 -7.66
C LEU A 90 -1.81 -2.54 -8.13
N LEU A 91 -2.99 -2.36 -7.55
CA LEU A 91 -3.77 -1.12 -7.63
C LEU A 91 -3.89 -0.56 -6.22
N LEU A 92 -3.29 0.59 -5.99
CA LEU A 92 -3.25 1.28 -4.71
C LEU A 92 -4.19 2.48 -4.74
N VAL A 93 -4.96 2.67 -3.68
CA VAL A 93 -5.67 3.92 -3.39
C VAL A 93 -5.06 4.46 -2.11
N ASP A 94 -4.41 5.61 -2.16
CA ASP A 94 -3.79 6.24 -1.00
C ASP A 94 -3.67 7.76 -1.25
N HIS A 95 -3.57 8.54 -0.19
CA HIS A 95 -3.33 9.97 -0.22
C HIS A 95 -1.89 10.34 0.18
N ASP A 96 -1.07 9.37 0.60
CA ASP A 96 0.35 9.55 0.92
C ASP A 96 1.17 9.58 -0.37
N MET A 97 1.40 10.78 -0.90
CA MET A 97 2.16 10.97 -2.15
C MET A 97 3.59 10.42 -2.10
N PRO A 98 4.38 10.59 -1.03
CA PRO A 98 5.67 9.90 -0.86
C PRO A 98 5.56 8.39 -1.03
N PHE A 99 4.57 7.75 -0.41
CA PHE A 99 4.34 6.31 -0.52
C PHE A 99 3.96 5.89 -1.94
N ILE A 100 3.01 6.58 -2.57
CA ILE A 100 2.60 6.33 -3.97
C ILE A 100 3.78 6.51 -4.92
N ASN A 101 4.55 7.60 -4.80
CA ASN A 101 5.74 7.87 -5.63
C ASN A 101 6.81 6.77 -5.56
N SER A 102 6.88 6.07 -4.43
CA SER A 102 7.90 5.05 -4.20
C SER A 102 7.54 3.68 -4.81
N ILE A 103 6.27 3.45 -5.14
CA ILE A 103 5.77 2.14 -5.59
C ILE A 103 5.22 2.21 -7.01
N CYS A 104 4.47 3.27 -7.34
CA CYS A 104 3.70 3.37 -8.58
C CYS A 104 4.51 3.97 -9.72
N GLN A 105 4.27 3.49 -10.94
CA GLN A 105 4.79 4.08 -12.17
C GLN A 105 3.73 4.95 -12.85
N GLU A 106 2.49 4.51 -12.80
CA GLU A 106 1.31 5.19 -13.34
C GLU A 106 0.38 5.57 -12.19
N VAL A 107 -0.30 6.70 -12.34
CA VAL A 107 -1.20 7.24 -11.33
C VAL A 107 -2.38 7.94 -11.96
N SER A 108 -3.56 7.72 -11.37
CA SER A 108 -4.79 8.47 -11.68
C SER A 108 -5.17 9.28 -10.45
N VAL A 109 -5.32 10.60 -10.61
CA VAL A 109 -5.69 11.50 -9.50
C VAL A 109 -7.15 11.89 -9.63
N MET A 110 -7.87 11.69 -8.53
CA MET A 110 -9.28 12.06 -8.41
C MET A 110 -9.46 13.23 -7.43
N ASN A 111 -10.29 14.19 -7.79
CA ASN A 111 -10.70 15.29 -6.94
C ASN A 111 -12.22 15.44 -7.01
N PHE A 112 -12.92 15.40 -5.87
CA PHE A 112 -14.39 15.43 -5.79
C PHE A 112 -15.10 14.51 -6.79
N GLY A 113 -14.60 13.28 -6.98
CA GLY A 113 -15.17 12.29 -7.89
C GLY A 113 -14.86 12.51 -9.37
N GLN A 114 -14.04 13.51 -9.72
CA GLN A 114 -13.59 13.77 -11.08
C GLN A 114 -12.13 13.35 -11.26
N LEU A 115 -11.84 12.71 -12.39
CA LEU A 115 -10.46 12.39 -12.77
C LEU A 115 -9.81 13.70 -13.26
N ILE A 116 -8.77 14.16 -12.56
CA ILE A 116 -8.06 15.40 -12.90
C ILE A 116 -6.70 15.15 -13.56
N TYR A 117 -6.13 13.94 -13.36
CA TYR A 117 -4.87 13.51 -13.97
C TYR A 117 -4.90 12.00 -14.20
N ASP A 118 -4.28 11.55 -15.29
CA ASP A 118 -4.04 10.15 -15.60
C ASP A 118 -2.74 10.02 -16.40
N GLY A 119 -1.77 9.28 -15.87
CA GLY A 119 -0.46 9.14 -16.52
C GLY A 119 0.67 8.77 -15.57
N SER A 120 1.91 9.02 -16.01
CA SER A 120 3.10 8.65 -15.25
C SER A 120 3.26 9.48 -13.98
N ILE A 121 3.83 8.84 -12.95
CA ILE A 121 4.15 9.52 -11.68
C ILE A 121 5.13 10.70 -11.86
N SER A 122 5.99 10.64 -12.89
CA SER A 122 6.92 11.74 -13.20
C SER A 122 6.20 12.96 -13.79
N GLY A 123 5.14 12.77 -14.59
CA GLY A 123 4.33 13.85 -15.17
C GLY A 123 3.44 14.54 -14.12
N LEU A 124 3.03 13.80 -13.09
CA LEU A 124 2.17 14.29 -12.03
C LEU A 124 2.69 15.58 -11.38
N ARG A 125 4.01 15.66 -11.13
CA ARG A 125 4.65 16.81 -10.47
C ARG A 125 4.64 18.09 -11.28
N GLN A 126 4.33 18.01 -12.57
CA GLN A 126 4.31 19.13 -13.50
C GLN A 126 2.87 19.54 -13.89
N ASP A 127 1.88 18.76 -13.48
CA ASP A 127 0.50 19.03 -13.79
C ASP A 127 -0.08 20.10 -12.85
N LYS A 128 -0.48 21.25 -13.45
CA LYS A 128 -1.01 22.39 -12.69
C LYS A 128 -2.27 22.06 -11.91
N LYS A 129 -3.19 21.29 -12.49
CA LYS A 129 -4.46 20.93 -11.84
C LYS A 129 -4.24 20.10 -10.58
N VAL A 130 -3.24 19.21 -10.61
CA VAL A 130 -2.88 18.42 -9.46
C VAL A 130 -2.22 19.28 -8.39
N LEU A 131 -1.31 20.18 -8.80
CA LEU A 131 -0.65 21.11 -7.88
C LEU A 131 -1.67 22.02 -7.20
N GLU A 132 -2.61 22.58 -7.91
CA GLU A 132 -3.69 23.40 -7.39
C GLU A 132 -4.60 22.61 -6.42
N ALA A 133 -4.99 21.40 -6.80
CA ALA A 133 -5.86 20.55 -5.97
C ALA A 133 -5.23 20.09 -4.65
N TYR A 134 -3.92 19.81 -4.66
CA TYR A 134 -3.21 19.26 -3.50
C TYR A 134 -2.42 20.29 -2.69
N LEU A 135 -1.93 21.36 -3.31
CA LEU A 135 -1.11 22.36 -2.65
C LEU A 135 -1.87 23.61 -2.27
N GLY A 136 -3.14 23.74 -2.74
CA GLY A 136 -3.96 24.93 -2.46
C GLY A 136 -3.27 26.23 -2.92
N VAL A 137 -2.55 26.19 -4.04
CA VAL A 137 -1.93 27.37 -4.60
C VAL A 137 -3.03 28.19 -5.26
N ASP A 138 -3.60 29.12 -4.48
CA ASP A 138 -4.50 30.14 -5.01
C ASP A 138 -3.81 30.95 -6.11
N GLU A 139 -4.50 31.15 -7.22
CA GLU A 139 -4.06 31.97 -8.38
C GLU A 139 -3.99 33.48 -8.04
N GLU A 140 -3.63 33.88 -6.84
CA GLU A 140 -3.62 35.31 -6.42
C GLU A 140 -2.21 35.92 -6.32
N GLN A 141 -1.25 35.55 -7.16
CA GLN A 141 -0.02 36.38 -7.26
C GLN A 141 0.59 36.45 -8.68
N THR A 142 -0.24 36.62 -9.70
CA THR A 142 0.25 37.13 -11.00
C THR A 142 -0.64 38.28 -11.48
N GLY A 143 -0.85 39.27 -10.65
CA GLY A 143 -1.52 40.49 -10.96
C GLY A 143 -0.68 41.68 -10.54
N ASP A 144 -0.26 42.46 -11.53
CA ASP A 144 0.22 43.85 -11.46
C ASP A 144 1.62 44.12 -10.88
N THR A 145 2.58 44.10 -11.80
CA THR A 145 3.62 45.15 -11.76
C THR A 145 3.68 45.85 -13.14
N ASN A 146 2.75 46.77 -13.35
CA ASN A 146 2.89 47.81 -14.34
C ASN A 146 2.41 49.13 -13.70
N ALA A 147 3.34 49.92 -13.24
CA ALA A 147 3.27 51.37 -13.15
C ALA A 147 4.68 51.93 -13.10
#